data_9b673cec5216cc287f4217c5e449f4cf
#
_entry.id   9b673cec5216cc287f4217c5e449f4cf
#
_cell.length_a   1.000
_cell.length_b   1.000
_cell.length_c   1.000
_cell.angle_alpha   90.00
_cell.angle_beta   90.00
_cell.angle_gamma   90.00
#
_symmetry.space_group_name_H-M   'P 1'
#
loop_
_entity.id
_entity.type
_entity.pdbx_description
1 polymer ?
#
loop_
_entity_poly.entity_id
_entity_poly.type
_entity_poly.pdbx_seq_one_letter_code
_entity_poly.pdbx_strand_id
1 'polypeptide(L)'
;MNIKLNVYKLKDSSLGLYHTGVEFGELEYTYCHGIGIAYHKPKKCHFATLLGSKHLGFTETDKDTFQSILKGMFKDNFFLV
;
A
#
# COMPACT_ATOMS: atom_id res chain seq x y z
N MET A 1 -11.37 10.89 3.43
CA MET A 1 -10.22 10.24 4.08
C MET A 1 -8.91 10.71 3.47
N ASN A 2 -7.89 10.83 4.28
CA ASN A 2 -6.57 11.23 3.79
C ASN A 2 -5.90 10.12 3.02
N ILE A 3 -5.19 10.49 1.96
CA ILE A 3 -4.41 9.55 1.15
C ILE A 3 -2.95 9.92 1.29
N LYS A 4 -2.13 8.96 1.68
CA LYS A 4 -0.68 9.15 1.85
C LYS A 4 0.09 8.13 1.02
N LEU A 5 1.24 8.55 0.52
CA LEU A 5 2.19 7.65 -0.15
C LEU A 5 3.32 7.36 0.82
N ASN A 6 3.52 6.09 1.13
CA ASN A 6 4.64 5.65 1.95
C ASN A 6 5.72 5.08 1.04
N VAL A 7 6.94 5.56 1.20
CA VAL A 7 8.08 5.15 0.38
C VAL A 7 9.06 4.37 1.26
N TYR A 8 9.43 3.19 0.79
CA TYR A 8 10.31 2.29 1.51
C TYR A 8 11.54 1.96 0.67
N LYS A 9 12.64 1.63 1.35
CA LYS A 9 13.82 1.05 0.73
C LYS A 9 13.80 -0.45 0.99
N LEU A 10 13.97 -1.26 -0.04
CA LEU A 10 14.03 -2.71 0.11
C LEU A 10 15.28 -3.11 0.89
N LYS A 11 15.10 -3.94 1.93
CA LYS A 11 16.17 -4.23 2.90
C LYS A 11 17.36 -4.92 2.27
N ASP A 12 17.13 -5.87 1.38
CA ASP A 12 18.21 -6.69 0.83
C ASP A 12 18.61 -6.26 -0.57
N SER A 13 18.32 -5.02 -0.95
CA SER A 13 18.64 -4.53 -2.29
C SER A 13 19.92 -3.71 -2.26
N SER A 14 21.00 -4.27 -2.86
CA SER A 14 22.24 -3.52 -3.10
C SER A 14 22.09 -2.49 -4.22
N LEU A 15 21.00 -2.56 -5.00
CA LEU A 15 20.73 -1.66 -6.11
C LEU A 15 19.93 -0.42 -5.71
N GLY A 16 19.57 -0.30 -4.44
CA GLY A 16 18.79 0.84 -3.95
C GLY A 16 17.37 0.88 -4.51
N LEU A 17 16.73 -0.27 -4.62
CA LEU A 17 15.36 -0.35 -5.10
C LEU A 17 14.37 0.13 -4.02
N TYR A 18 13.30 0.75 -4.47
CA TYR A 18 12.27 1.31 -3.61
C TYR A 18 10.95 0.57 -3.76
N HIS A 19 10.15 0.63 -2.71
CA HIS A 19 8.82 0.07 -2.66
C HIS A 19 7.87 1.14 -2.16
N THR A 20 6.64 1.17 -2.67
CA THR A 20 5.65 2.14 -2.24
C THR A 20 4.36 1.47 -1.80
N GLY A 21 3.69 2.11 -0.84
CA GLY A 21 2.36 1.73 -0.41
C GLY A 21 1.48 2.97 -0.34
N VAL A 22 0.19 2.79 -0.57
CA VAL A 22 -0.79 3.87 -0.48
C VAL A 22 -1.61 3.67 0.78
N GLU A 23 -1.49 4.61 1.70
CA GLU A 23 -2.25 4.59 2.94
C GLU A 23 -3.59 5.26 2.71
N PHE A 24 -4.67 4.54 2.99
CA PHE A 24 -6.04 5.00 2.83
C PHE A 24 -6.87 4.49 3.99
N GLY A 25 -7.47 5.40 4.74
CA GLY A 25 -8.17 5.03 5.96
C GLY A 25 -7.18 4.49 6.99
N GLU A 26 -7.44 3.30 7.50
CA GLU A 26 -6.63 2.67 8.53
C GLU A 26 -5.74 1.55 7.99
N LEU A 27 -5.60 1.48 6.66
CA LEU A 27 -4.82 0.42 6.00
C LEU A 27 -3.88 1.02 4.97
N GLU A 28 -2.82 0.29 4.70
CA GLU A 28 -1.89 0.60 3.63
C GLU A 28 -1.98 -0.49 2.57
N TYR A 29 -2.13 -0.08 1.31
CA TYR A 29 -2.28 -0.97 0.16
C TYR A 29 -1.04 -0.92 -0.69
N THR A 30 -0.55 -2.08 -1.12
CA THR A 30 0.66 -2.17 -1.91
C THR A 30 0.47 -3.20 -3.02
N TYR A 31 1.17 -2.99 -4.13
CA TYR A 31 1.21 -3.96 -5.21
C TYR A 31 2.46 -4.82 -5.08
N CYS A 32 2.26 -6.13 -5.09
CA CYS A 32 3.36 -7.09 -5.08
C CYS A 32 3.40 -7.80 -6.44
N HIS A 33 4.49 -7.59 -7.18
CA HIS A 33 4.63 -8.16 -8.52
C HIS A 33 4.42 -9.68 -8.51
N GLY A 34 3.57 -10.15 -9.42
CA GLY A 34 3.26 -11.57 -9.55
C GLY A 34 2.28 -12.11 -8.51
N ILE A 35 1.90 -11.30 -7.52
CA ILE A 35 1.01 -11.71 -6.43
C ILE A 35 -0.30 -10.92 -6.45
N GLY A 36 -0.24 -9.61 -6.54
CA GLY A 36 -1.41 -8.73 -6.58
C GLY A 36 -1.36 -7.65 -5.53
N ILE A 37 -2.54 -7.23 -5.05
CA ILE A 37 -2.66 -6.19 -4.04
C ILE A 37 -2.66 -6.84 -2.65
N ALA A 38 -1.75 -6.36 -1.80
CA ALA A 38 -1.69 -6.72 -0.40
C ALA A 38 -2.06 -5.50 0.45
N TYR A 39 -2.58 -5.73 1.65
CA TYR A 39 -2.85 -4.64 2.58
C TYR A 39 -2.42 -5.03 3.99
N HIS A 40 -2.01 -4.04 4.76
CA HIS A 40 -1.49 -4.21 6.11
C HIS A 40 -1.71 -2.91 6.90
N LYS A 41 -1.36 -2.93 8.17
CA LYS A 41 -1.38 -1.71 8.98
C LYS A 41 -0.43 -0.67 8.41
N PRO A 42 -0.78 0.63 8.50
CA PRO A 42 0.05 1.69 7.92
C PRO A 42 1.50 1.64 8.42
N LYS A 43 2.42 1.82 7.49
CA LYS A 43 3.87 1.89 7.75
C LYS A 43 4.45 0.60 8.34
N LYS A 44 3.78 -0.54 8.14
CA LYS A 44 4.20 -1.85 8.67
C LYS A 44 4.59 -2.84 7.59
N CYS A 45 5.26 -2.38 6.55
CA CYS A 45 5.81 -3.26 5.53
C CYS A 45 6.99 -4.06 6.11
N HIS A 46 6.91 -5.40 6.04
CA HIS A 46 7.88 -6.27 6.71
C HIS A 46 9.20 -6.42 5.96
N PHE A 47 9.19 -6.23 4.66
CA PHE A 47 10.37 -6.50 3.82
C PHE A 47 11.13 -5.24 3.39
N ALA A 48 10.79 -4.11 3.96
CA ALA A 48 11.38 -2.84 3.57
C ALA A 48 11.47 -1.88 4.76
N THR A 49 12.35 -0.90 4.65
CA THR A 49 12.54 0.12 5.67
C THR A 49 11.86 1.41 5.21
N LEU A 50 10.99 1.95 6.05
CA LEU A 50 10.28 3.20 5.74
C LEU A 50 11.26 4.36 5.64
N LEU A 51 11.23 5.07 4.51
CA LEU A 51 12.03 6.28 4.30
C LEU A 51 11.24 7.53 4.58
N GLY A 52 9.97 7.55 4.23
CA GLY A 52 9.14 8.71 4.44
C GLY A 52 7.72 8.52 3.96
N SER A 53 6.90 9.52 4.24
CA SER A 53 5.49 9.50 3.90
C SER A 53 5.10 10.87 3.35
N LYS A 54 4.32 10.88 2.27
CA LYS A 54 3.85 12.12 1.65
C LYS A 54 2.33 12.14 1.59
N HIS A 55 1.73 13.20 2.07
CA HIS A 55 0.30 13.41 1.95
C HIS A 55 -0.04 13.74 0.50
N LEU A 56 -0.91 12.94 -0.12
CA LEU A 56 -1.30 13.12 -1.52
C LEU A 56 -2.58 13.93 -1.66
N GLY A 57 -3.49 13.83 -0.71
CA GLY A 57 -4.74 14.55 -0.78
C GLY A 57 -5.81 13.91 0.09
N PHE A 58 -7.05 14.30 -0.18
CA PHE A 58 -8.21 13.84 0.56
C PHE A 58 -9.29 13.36 -0.41
N THR A 59 -9.98 12.30 -0.05
CA THR A 59 -11.14 11.81 -0.80
C THR A 59 -12.32 11.58 0.14
N GLU A 60 -13.53 11.71 -0.39
CA GLU A 60 -14.75 11.41 0.36
C GLU A 60 -15.15 9.92 0.25
N THR A 61 -14.47 9.16 -0.61
CA THR A 61 -14.70 7.73 -0.73
C THR A 61 -14.35 7.03 0.58
N ASP A 62 -15.23 6.18 1.07
CA ASP A 62 -14.98 5.43 2.30
C ASP A 62 -14.14 4.17 2.04
N LYS A 63 -13.67 3.55 3.14
CA LYS A 63 -12.81 2.37 3.06
C LYS A 63 -13.48 1.19 2.37
N ASP A 64 -14.75 0.93 2.69
CA ASP A 64 -15.46 -0.22 2.13
C ASP A 64 -15.65 -0.10 0.63
N THR A 65 -15.99 1.10 0.15
CA THR A 65 -16.11 1.37 -1.28
C THR A 65 -14.77 1.21 -1.97
N PHE A 66 -13.69 1.74 -1.38
CA PHE A 66 -12.34 1.62 -1.92
C PHE A 66 -11.92 0.16 -2.03
N GLN A 67 -12.13 -0.63 -0.99
CA GLN A 67 -11.81 -2.06 -1.01
C GLN A 67 -12.63 -2.83 -2.04
N SER A 68 -13.90 -2.48 -2.21
CA SER A 68 -14.75 -3.12 -3.23
C SER A 68 -14.21 -2.87 -4.63
N ILE A 69 -13.75 -1.64 -4.90
CA ILE A 69 -13.14 -1.31 -6.19
C ILE A 69 -11.87 -2.14 -6.42
N LEU A 70 -10.99 -2.21 -5.43
CA LEU A 70 -9.77 -2.98 -5.54
C LEU A 70 -10.04 -4.47 -5.74
N LYS A 71 -10.98 -5.04 -5.01
CA LYS A 71 -11.36 -6.45 -5.16
C LYS A 71 -11.91 -6.72 -6.56
N GLY A 72 -12.68 -5.81 -7.12
CA GLY A 72 -13.19 -5.93 -8.48
C GLY A 72 -12.08 -5.89 -9.52
N MET A 73 -11.04 -5.10 -9.29
CA MET A 73 -9.91 -5.00 -10.21
C MET A 73 -8.93 -6.17 -10.12
N PHE A 74 -8.69 -6.69 -8.92
CA PHE A 74 -7.65 -7.68 -8.68
C PHE A 74 -8.19 -9.05 -8.27
N LYS A 75 -9.48 -9.18 -8.03
CA LYS A 75 -10.16 -10.45 -7.75
C LYS A 75 -9.42 -11.28 -6.69
N ASP A 76 -8.91 -12.48 -7.09
CA ASP A 76 -8.26 -13.40 -6.17
C ASP A 76 -6.86 -12.97 -5.75
N ASN A 77 -6.38 -11.86 -6.28
CA ASN A 77 -5.07 -11.30 -5.97
C ASN A 77 -5.16 -10.13 -4.98
N PHE A 78 -6.09 -10.20 -4.07
CA PHE A 78 -6.29 -9.19 -3.01
C PHE A 78 -6.24 -9.90 -1.67
N PHE A 79 -5.27 -9.59 -0.82
CA PHE A 79 -5.04 -10.34 0.42
C PHE A 79 -4.43 -9.49 1.53
N LEU A 80 -4.69 -9.92 2.77
CA LEU A 80 -4.09 -9.34 3.98
C LEU A 80 -2.68 -9.90 4.19
N VAL A 81 -1.76 -9.03 4.46
CA VAL A 81 -0.39 -9.40 4.81
C VAL A 81 -0.18 -9.35 6.31
#